data_964c02345a95e5854246ad092f5076a7
#
_entry.id   964c02345a95e5854246ad092f5076a7
#
_cell.length_a   1.000
_cell.length_b   1.000
_cell.length_c   1.000
_cell.angle_alpha   90.00
_cell.angle_beta   90.00
_cell.angle_gamma   90.00
#
_symmetry.space_group_name_H-M   'P 1'
#
loop_
_entity.id
_entity.type
_entity.pdbx_description
1 polymer ?
#
loop_
_entity_poly.entity_id
_entity_poly.type
_entity_poly.pdbx_seq_one_letter_code
_entity_poly.pdbx_strand_id
1 'polypeptide(L)'
;MKKGKKLSIIMISLMLCLAMLLLSACRGQPADNEKQKPETQEEQTPKEQTKEEEEESAPDDLSVDLGKGYILSAPGQFPIVDKPVTLKVFQAAHPNVEDYDTNYSLSWFEEKTNVDIEWMLASGADAGQRLTLLLAANAKEDMPDVFLTGLGRGVVEAYGSQGILMDLTELIDKYTVNVKKLINENEKIASMYKCFDGNIYFLARYYETIHVQHTQKMWMNMDWLKRLGLEIPKTTDDFYNVLKAFKEKDANGNGDPDDEIPYIAFTGGYNSALPSYIMNAFVYSPVSGSKLYVEDGKVKVSYAQNGWREGLRYYKRLYDEGLMDNESFSMTLDQAKALAAAPTGNRVGCKAGGTVDIFNFSDPTIHDFETIPPLEGPTGLKQSPLEFWQPSPFFFISSYCEHPEVAIRWADAQFYDCIPDLKEGNFEWLQLWYGEEDVGWAKAQEGEVGFTGKPAVYKWLFNWGEIQNTHLYETFLINMPAEWKELIATDMGVGYNQEKILYDATINNYRPYSVDMTLPTMSLDEPTAIEVSEIGTNLTTYYQEMMAKFIRGEASLDNDWDSYINELNNIGLERYLEIYQQAYERTVN
;
A
#
# COMPACT_ATOMS: atom_id res chain seq x y z
N MET A 1 -25.60 21.85 44.99
CA MET A 1 -25.19 20.49 45.34
C MET A 1 -24.69 19.78 44.09
N LYS A 2 -23.38 19.79 43.84
CA LYS A 2 -22.63 18.92 42.88
C LYS A 2 -21.15 19.37 42.91
N LYS A 3 -20.46 19.05 44.00
CA LYS A 3 -18.98 19.01 44.06
C LYS A 3 -18.65 17.71 44.78
N GLY A 4 -18.02 16.77 44.13
CA GLY A 4 -17.56 15.54 44.74
C GLY A 4 -17.50 14.33 43.82
N LYS A 5 -16.74 14.38 42.70
CA LYS A 5 -16.33 13.19 41.91
C LYS A 5 -15.12 13.47 41.03
N LYS A 6 -14.15 14.25 41.46
CA LYS A 6 -12.88 14.46 40.73
C LYS A 6 -11.62 14.19 41.56
N LEU A 7 -11.73 13.45 42.66
CA LEU A 7 -10.58 13.22 43.55
C LEU A 7 -10.16 11.75 43.70
N SER A 8 -10.73 10.82 42.94
CA SER A 8 -10.41 9.38 43.08
C SER A 8 -9.56 8.79 41.97
N ILE A 9 -9.22 9.53 40.91
CA ILE A 9 -8.43 9.01 39.76
C ILE A 9 -6.95 9.40 39.88
N ILE A 10 -6.58 10.38 40.71
CA ILE A 10 -5.18 10.84 40.84
C ILE A 10 -4.39 10.03 41.89
N MET A 11 -5.02 9.22 42.73
CA MET A 11 -4.31 8.43 43.77
C MET A 11 -3.89 7.01 43.39
N ILE A 12 -4.19 6.53 42.20
CA ILE A 12 -3.76 5.17 41.73
C ILE A 12 -2.50 5.24 40.90
N SER A 13 -2.12 6.38 40.35
CA SER A 13 -0.92 6.56 39.52
C SER A 13 0.38 6.83 40.29
N LEU A 14 0.37 6.92 41.62
CA LEU A 14 1.57 7.27 42.42
C LEU A 14 2.14 6.13 43.27
N MET A 15 1.66 4.90 43.14
CA MET A 15 2.12 3.75 43.93
C MET A 15 2.91 2.67 43.15
N LEU A 16 3.27 2.91 41.92
CA LEU A 16 4.06 1.95 41.12
C LEU A 16 5.52 2.37 40.80
N CYS A 17 6.01 3.45 41.37
CA CYS A 17 7.37 3.97 41.11
C CYS A 17 8.38 3.77 42.26
N LEU A 18 8.18 2.83 43.20
CA LEU A 18 9.13 2.69 44.32
C LEU A 18 9.49 1.24 44.65
N ALA A 19 9.90 0.42 43.69
CA ALA A 19 10.45 -0.90 43.98
C ALA A 19 11.42 -1.41 42.91
N MET A 20 12.48 -0.67 42.56
CA MET A 20 13.67 -1.22 41.89
C MET A 20 14.89 -0.35 42.16
N LEU A 21 15.44 -0.49 43.35
CA LEU A 21 16.82 -0.16 43.67
C LEU A 21 17.26 -1.16 44.73
N LEU A 22 18.21 -1.97 44.36
CA LEU A 22 19.25 -2.66 45.15
C LEU A 22 19.52 -4.04 44.56
N LEU A 23 20.63 -4.15 43.84
CA LEU A 23 21.67 -5.08 44.16
C LEU A 23 22.78 -5.00 43.04
N SER A 24 23.80 -4.25 43.43
CA SER A 24 25.09 -4.24 42.75
C SER A 24 26.06 -5.22 43.43
N ALA A 25 27.04 -5.63 42.65
CA ALA A 25 28.41 -6.00 43.04
C ALA A 25 28.77 -7.48 43.01
N CYS A 26 29.69 -7.83 42.16
CA CYS A 26 31.10 -8.18 42.32
C CYS A 26 31.52 -9.05 41.14
N ARG A 27 32.39 -8.55 40.25
CA ARG A 27 33.89 -8.60 40.29
C ARG A 27 34.52 -9.90 39.85
N GLY A 28 35.36 -9.82 38.79
CA GLY A 28 36.58 -10.56 38.63
C GLY A 28 37.01 -10.90 37.22
N GLN A 29 37.96 -10.13 36.68
CA GLN A 29 38.86 -10.44 35.56
C GLN A 29 40.19 -11.08 36.15
N PRO A 30 41.25 -11.44 35.36
CA PRO A 30 41.45 -11.60 33.90
C PRO A 30 42.44 -12.74 33.49
N ALA A 31 42.72 -12.82 32.17
CA ALA A 31 43.96 -13.23 31.45
C ALA A 31 44.29 -14.75 31.39
N ASP A 32 44.80 -15.32 30.29
CA ASP A 32 45.93 -14.95 29.47
C ASP A 32 45.97 -15.71 28.14
N ASN A 33 46.78 -15.16 27.24
CA ASN A 33 47.20 -15.60 25.92
C ASN A 33 47.82 -17.02 25.83
N GLU A 34 47.67 -17.66 24.63
CA GLU A 34 48.85 -18.05 23.85
C GLU A 34 48.54 -18.42 22.40
N LYS A 35 49.42 -17.95 21.55
CA LYS A 35 49.52 -18.20 20.10
C LYS A 35 50.18 -19.54 19.84
N GLN A 36 49.78 -20.23 18.74
CA GLN A 36 50.77 -20.83 17.83
C GLN A 36 50.21 -21.14 16.44
N LYS A 37 51.03 -20.94 15.47
CA LYS A 37 50.89 -21.01 14.01
C LYS A 37 51.58 -22.33 13.50
N PRO A 38 51.69 -22.61 12.20
CA PRO A 38 51.01 -23.69 11.46
C PRO A 38 52.01 -24.77 10.97
N GLU A 39 51.50 -25.90 10.51
CA GLU A 39 52.29 -26.80 9.66
C GLU A 39 51.50 -27.48 8.53
N THR A 40 52.16 -27.70 7.51
CA THR A 40 52.20 -27.88 6.11
C THR A 40 51.61 -29.20 5.59
N GLN A 41 51.17 -29.13 4.35
CA GLN A 41 50.68 -30.10 3.36
C GLN A 41 51.34 -31.49 3.37
N GLU A 42 50.52 -32.50 3.05
CA GLU A 42 50.93 -33.61 2.20
C GLU A 42 49.80 -34.07 1.26
N GLU A 43 50.19 -34.19 0.02
CA GLU A 43 49.45 -34.56 -1.18
C GLU A 43 49.34 -36.09 -1.27
N GLN A 44 48.16 -36.67 -1.52
CA GLN A 44 48.05 -38.02 -2.05
C GLN A 44 46.85 -38.18 -2.99
N THR A 45 47.14 -38.65 -4.18
CA THR A 45 46.32 -38.91 -5.36
C THR A 45 45.44 -40.18 -5.24
N PRO A 46 44.52 -40.45 -6.20
CA PRO A 46 43.21 -41.02 -5.91
C PRO A 46 43.12 -42.53 -6.04
N LYS A 47 42.17 -43.11 -5.31
CA LYS A 47 41.69 -44.47 -5.56
C LYS A 47 40.26 -44.41 -6.08
N GLU A 48 40.07 -45.04 -7.21
CA GLU A 48 38.77 -45.45 -7.81
C GLU A 48 37.87 -46.06 -6.73
N GLN A 49 36.67 -45.49 -6.58
CA GLN A 49 35.57 -46.15 -5.88
C GLN A 49 34.38 -46.30 -6.81
N THR A 50 33.96 -47.52 -6.89
CA THR A 50 32.76 -48.10 -7.45
C THR A 50 31.52 -47.23 -7.17
N LYS A 51 30.73 -47.00 -8.20
CA LYS A 51 29.35 -46.48 -8.10
C LYS A 51 28.52 -47.47 -7.30
N GLU A 52 28.17 -47.14 -6.09
CA GLU A 52 26.95 -47.60 -5.42
C GLU A 52 25.80 -46.69 -5.93
N GLU A 53 24.77 -47.30 -6.46
CA GLU A 53 23.49 -46.62 -6.72
C GLU A 53 22.94 -46.16 -5.38
N GLU A 54 22.94 -44.84 -5.15
CA GLU A 54 22.13 -44.25 -4.08
C GLU A 54 20.65 -44.52 -4.44
N GLU A 55 20.01 -45.38 -3.70
CA GLU A 55 18.55 -45.40 -3.59
C GLU A 55 18.12 -44.01 -3.15
N GLU A 56 17.38 -43.31 -4.00
CA GLU A 56 16.69 -42.06 -3.71
C GLU A 56 15.74 -42.35 -2.54
N SER A 57 16.16 -42.02 -1.33
CA SER A 57 15.30 -42.10 -0.15
C SER A 57 14.13 -41.16 -0.38
N ALA A 58 12.92 -41.68 -0.30
CA ALA A 58 11.69 -40.90 -0.27
C ALA A 58 11.87 -39.73 0.74
N PRO A 59 11.39 -38.51 0.43
CA PRO A 59 11.54 -37.38 1.35
C PRO A 59 10.95 -37.78 2.70
N ASP A 60 11.74 -37.58 3.77
CA ASP A 60 11.26 -37.74 5.13
C ASP A 60 9.96 -36.98 5.30
N ASP A 61 8.90 -37.66 5.70
CA ASP A 61 7.59 -37.09 6.00
C ASP A 61 7.77 -36.18 7.23
N LEU A 62 7.96 -34.87 7.00
CA LEU A 62 8.09 -33.84 8.03
C LEU A 62 6.75 -33.43 8.64
N SER A 63 5.71 -34.23 8.46
CA SER A 63 4.41 -33.98 9.09
C SER A 63 4.52 -34.12 10.62
N VAL A 64 3.74 -33.32 11.36
CA VAL A 64 3.84 -33.19 12.80
C VAL A 64 2.47 -33.35 13.46
N ASP A 65 2.37 -34.33 14.39
CA ASP A 65 1.25 -34.40 15.32
C ASP A 65 1.52 -33.50 16.53
N LEU A 66 0.80 -32.39 16.62
CA LEU A 66 0.88 -31.44 17.71
C LEU A 66 -0.03 -31.81 18.91
N GLY A 67 -0.72 -32.93 18.85
CA GLY A 67 -1.68 -33.36 19.89
C GLY A 67 -2.97 -32.54 19.90
N LYS A 68 -3.27 -31.81 18.84
CA LYS A 68 -4.46 -30.95 18.69
C LYS A 68 -5.61 -31.63 17.94
N GLY A 69 -5.47 -32.91 17.63
CA GLY A 69 -6.50 -33.73 16.98
C GLY A 69 -6.39 -33.77 15.45
N TYR A 70 -5.40 -33.15 14.86
CA TYR A 70 -5.03 -33.22 13.45
C TYR A 70 -3.51 -33.38 13.29
N ILE A 71 -3.10 -33.81 12.11
CA ILE A 71 -1.70 -33.86 11.69
C ILE A 71 -1.44 -32.67 10.79
N LEU A 72 -0.42 -31.85 11.11
CA LEU A 72 0.05 -30.74 10.29
C LEU A 72 1.02 -31.30 9.24
N SER A 73 0.75 -31.08 7.95
CA SER A 73 1.63 -31.48 6.85
C SER A 73 2.95 -30.71 6.88
N ALA A 74 3.98 -31.21 6.22
CA ALA A 74 5.26 -30.50 6.07
C ALA A 74 5.06 -29.11 5.43
N PRO A 75 5.88 -28.11 5.80
CA PRO A 75 5.80 -26.76 5.21
C PRO A 75 5.79 -26.79 3.68
N GLY A 76 4.86 -26.06 3.05
CA GLY A 76 4.67 -26.04 1.59
C GLY A 76 3.82 -27.17 1.02
N GLN A 77 3.42 -28.17 1.81
CA GLN A 77 2.56 -29.26 1.34
C GLN A 77 1.08 -29.02 1.63
N PHE A 78 0.20 -29.57 0.79
CA PHE A 78 -1.25 -29.47 0.88
C PHE A 78 -1.92 -30.86 0.86
N PRO A 79 -3.05 -31.04 1.57
CA PRO A 79 -3.68 -30.05 2.45
C PRO A 79 -2.79 -29.68 3.65
N ILE A 80 -3.03 -28.53 4.28
CA ILE A 80 -2.25 -28.05 5.44
C ILE A 80 -2.44 -29.00 6.63
N VAL A 81 -3.65 -29.51 6.81
CA VAL A 81 -4.03 -30.42 7.88
C VAL A 81 -4.81 -31.61 7.33
N ASP A 82 -4.69 -32.80 7.97
CA ASP A 82 -5.37 -34.02 7.57
C ASP A 82 -6.88 -34.03 7.93
N LYS A 83 -7.30 -33.17 8.85
CA LYS A 83 -8.69 -32.95 9.26
C LYS A 83 -9.03 -31.49 9.25
N PRO A 84 -10.26 -31.11 8.87
CA PRO A 84 -10.66 -29.70 8.83
C PRO A 84 -10.41 -28.98 10.13
N VAL A 85 -9.84 -27.75 10.01
CA VAL A 85 -9.66 -26.79 11.10
C VAL A 85 -10.34 -25.49 10.69
N THR A 86 -11.18 -24.95 11.56
CA THR A 86 -11.84 -23.67 11.33
C THR A 86 -11.03 -22.54 11.94
N LEU A 87 -10.79 -21.48 11.18
CA LEU A 87 -10.21 -20.22 11.66
C LEU A 87 -11.26 -19.12 11.59
N LYS A 88 -11.42 -18.38 12.68
CA LYS A 88 -12.26 -17.20 12.73
C LYS A 88 -11.47 -15.97 12.26
N VAL A 89 -11.87 -15.38 11.15
CA VAL A 89 -11.12 -14.32 10.47
C VAL A 89 -11.90 -13.01 10.46
N PHE A 90 -11.34 -11.96 11.07
CA PHE A 90 -11.87 -10.60 10.98
C PHE A 90 -11.39 -9.94 9.68
N GLN A 91 -12.33 -9.36 8.92
CA GLN A 91 -12.03 -8.64 7.69
C GLN A 91 -12.95 -7.45 7.45
N ALA A 92 -12.40 -6.39 6.81
CA ALA A 92 -13.21 -5.35 6.19
C ALA A 92 -13.84 -5.89 4.91
N ALA A 93 -15.18 -5.92 4.84
CA ALA A 93 -15.89 -6.40 3.67
C ALA A 93 -15.56 -5.53 2.44
N HIS A 94 -15.13 -6.16 1.37
CA HIS A 94 -14.86 -5.49 0.09
C HIS A 94 -16.17 -5.31 -0.68
N PRO A 95 -16.50 -4.11 -1.19
CA PRO A 95 -17.80 -3.84 -1.82
C PRO A 95 -18.02 -4.62 -3.12
N ASN A 96 -16.97 -5.12 -3.76
CA ASN A 96 -17.05 -5.86 -5.01
C ASN A 96 -17.17 -7.37 -4.83
N VAL A 97 -17.13 -7.89 -3.59
CA VAL A 97 -17.38 -9.29 -3.28
C VAL A 97 -18.87 -9.45 -2.93
N GLU A 98 -19.58 -10.23 -3.73
CA GLU A 98 -21.02 -10.42 -3.57
C GLU A 98 -21.33 -11.21 -2.29
N ASP A 99 -20.66 -12.32 -2.07
CA ASP A 99 -20.87 -13.21 -0.92
C ASP A 99 -19.58 -13.97 -0.57
N TYR A 100 -19.08 -13.78 0.65
CA TYR A 100 -17.85 -14.41 1.12
C TYR A 100 -18.01 -15.92 1.34
N ASP A 101 -19.21 -16.38 1.78
CA ASP A 101 -19.43 -17.79 2.13
C ASP A 101 -19.59 -18.69 0.88
N THR A 102 -19.95 -18.09 -0.26
CA THR A 102 -20.15 -18.82 -1.53
C THR A 102 -19.14 -18.45 -2.60
N ASN A 103 -18.12 -17.66 -2.26
CA ASN A 103 -17.09 -17.23 -3.20
C ASN A 103 -16.28 -18.43 -3.70
N TYR A 104 -16.08 -18.52 -5.03
CA TYR A 104 -15.39 -19.65 -5.65
C TYR A 104 -13.94 -19.81 -5.15
N SER A 105 -13.16 -18.73 -5.14
CA SER A 105 -11.76 -18.78 -4.70
C SER A 105 -11.62 -19.24 -3.25
N LEU A 106 -12.54 -18.79 -2.37
CA LEU A 106 -12.54 -19.25 -0.97
C LEU A 106 -12.83 -20.74 -0.89
N SER A 107 -13.92 -21.20 -1.52
CA SER A 107 -14.28 -22.64 -1.50
C SER A 107 -13.17 -23.52 -2.06
N TRP A 108 -12.52 -23.09 -3.15
CA TRP A 108 -11.35 -23.77 -3.70
C TRP A 108 -10.18 -23.80 -2.70
N PHE A 109 -9.93 -22.68 -2.01
CA PHE A 109 -8.80 -22.57 -1.07
C PHE A 109 -9.05 -23.37 0.22
N GLU A 110 -10.28 -23.41 0.71
CA GLU A 110 -10.70 -24.28 1.83
C GLU A 110 -10.50 -25.77 1.48
N GLU A 111 -10.94 -26.20 0.30
CA GLU A 111 -10.71 -27.57 -0.18
C GLU A 111 -9.22 -27.89 -0.32
N LYS A 112 -8.44 -26.95 -0.89
CA LYS A 112 -6.99 -27.11 -1.10
C LYS A 112 -6.22 -27.21 0.21
N THR A 113 -6.60 -26.43 1.21
CA THR A 113 -5.89 -26.31 2.49
C THR A 113 -6.44 -27.18 3.60
N ASN A 114 -7.69 -27.61 3.49
CA ASN A 114 -8.48 -28.23 4.55
C ASN A 114 -8.64 -27.31 5.78
N VAL A 115 -8.70 -25.98 5.53
CA VAL A 115 -8.89 -24.93 6.54
C VAL A 115 -10.15 -24.15 6.20
N ASP A 116 -11.18 -24.32 7.02
CA ASP A 116 -12.46 -23.62 6.89
C ASP A 116 -12.37 -22.21 7.49
N ILE A 117 -13.05 -21.22 6.90
CA ILE A 117 -13.03 -19.84 7.38
C ILE A 117 -14.41 -19.40 7.90
N GLU A 118 -14.45 -19.02 9.17
CA GLU A 118 -15.59 -18.31 9.76
C GLU A 118 -15.36 -16.80 9.68
N TRP A 119 -16.09 -16.12 8.81
CA TRP A 119 -15.91 -14.70 8.60
C TRP A 119 -16.53 -13.82 9.67
N MET A 120 -15.74 -12.94 10.27
CA MET A 120 -16.20 -11.80 11.07
C MET A 120 -16.11 -10.53 10.23
N LEU A 121 -17.06 -10.30 9.34
CA LEU A 121 -17.06 -9.16 8.44
C LEU A 121 -17.50 -7.86 9.15
N ALA A 122 -16.85 -6.74 8.78
CA ALA A 122 -17.27 -5.39 9.13
C ALA A 122 -17.41 -4.56 7.85
N SER A 123 -18.34 -3.60 7.81
CA SER A 123 -18.42 -2.70 6.65
C SER A 123 -17.11 -1.92 6.49
N GLY A 124 -16.72 -1.60 5.25
CA GLY A 124 -15.45 -0.91 4.99
C GLY A 124 -15.31 0.40 5.79
N ALA A 125 -16.41 1.14 6.00
CA ALA A 125 -16.43 2.38 6.77
C ALA A 125 -16.23 2.14 8.29
N ASP A 126 -16.74 1.02 8.83
CA ASP A 126 -16.76 0.74 10.26
C ASP A 126 -15.61 -0.17 10.69
N ALA A 127 -14.94 -0.83 9.75
CA ALA A 127 -13.93 -1.85 10.04
C ALA A 127 -12.81 -1.36 10.94
N GLY A 128 -12.27 -0.17 10.68
CA GLY A 128 -11.20 0.42 11.48
C GLY A 128 -11.62 0.70 12.93
N GLN A 129 -12.85 1.21 13.14
CA GLN A 129 -13.39 1.44 14.48
C GLN A 129 -13.64 0.12 15.22
N ARG A 130 -14.24 -0.86 14.54
CA ARG A 130 -14.51 -2.18 15.12
C ARG A 130 -13.23 -2.90 15.51
N LEU A 131 -12.21 -2.87 14.63
CA LEU A 131 -10.88 -3.42 14.89
C LEU A 131 -10.26 -2.78 16.14
N THR A 132 -10.27 -1.45 16.24
CA THR A 132 -9.74 -0.73 17.41
C THR A 132 -10.46 -1.13 18.69
N LEU A 133 -11.79 -1.28 18.64
CA LEU A 133 -12.58 -1.71 19.81
C LEU A 133 -12.27 -3.16 20.22
N LEU A 134 -12.12 -4.09 19.28
CA LEU A 134 -11.75 -5.48 19.55
C LEU A 134 -10.37 -5.57 20.23
N LEU A 135 -9.37 -4.89 19.66
CA LEU A 135 -8.01 -4.89 20.22
C LEU A 135 -7.95 -4.22 21.60
N ALA A 136 -8.66 -3.10 21.79
CA ALA A 136 -8.69 -2.39 23.06
C ALA A 136 -9.47 -3.15 24.16
N ALA A 137 -10.55 -3.86 23.81
CA ALA A 137 -11.31 -4.68 24.75
C ALA A 137 -10.52 -5.92 25.18
N ASN A 138 -9.76 -6.50 24.27
CA ASN A 138 -8.93 -7.69 24.47
C ASN A 138 -9.69 -8.83 25.17
N ALA A 139 -10.96 -9.03 24.82
CA ALA A 139 -11.83 -10.05 25.40
C ALA A 139 -11.75 -11.34 24.56
N LYS A 140 -11.28 -12.44 25.17
CA LYS A 140 -11.02 -13.72 24.46
C LYS A 140 -12.22 -14.21 23.66
N GLU A 141 -13.43 -14.08 24.19
CA GLU A 141 -14.67 -14.54 23.57
C GLU A 141 -15.06 -13.78 22.29
N ASP A 142 -14.61 -12.53 22.17
CA ASP A 142 -14.93 -11.65 21.03
C ASP A 142 -13.79 -11.61 20.00
N MET A 143 -12.57 -12.07 20.36
CA MET A 143 -11.42 -12.01 19.48
C MET A 143 -11.50 -13.04 18.35
N PRO A 144 -11.16 -12.68 17.11
CA PRO A 144 -10.92 -13.65 16.04
C PRO A 144 -9.57 -14.36 16.26
N ASP A 145 -9.33 -15.44 15.52
CA ASP A 145 -8.01 -16.07 15.43
C ASP A 145 -7.04 -15.21 14.62
N VAL A 146 -7.57 -14.65 13.52
CA VAL A 146 -6.80 -13.90 12.51
C VAL A 146 -7.50 -12.59 12.21
N PHE A 147 -6.70 -11.54 12.06
CA PHE A 147 -7.11 -10.29 11.44
C PHE A 147 -6.51 -10.19 10.04
N LEU A 148 -7.36 -10.03 9.03
CA LEU A 148 -6.97 -9.88 7.63
C LEU A 148 -7.45 -8.51 7.14
N THR A 149 -6.82 -7.45 7.63
CA THR A 149 -7.20 -6.05 7.36
C THR A 149 -6.04 -5.09 7.64
N GLY A 150 -6.07 -3.91 7.02
CA GLY A 150 -5.02 -2.90 7.23
C GLY A 150 -5.03 -2.31 8.64
N LEU A 151 -3.85 -2.18 9.23
CA LEU A 151 -3.64 -1.50 10.51
C LEU A 151 -2.33 -0.71 10.46
N GLY A 152 -2.30 0.46 11.09
CA GLY A 152 -1.09 1.26 11.16
C GLY A 152 0.05 0.53 11.90
N ARG A 153 1.27 0.59 11.35
CA ARG A 153 2.42 -0.15 11.90
C ARG A 153 2.65 0.11 13.38
N GLY A 154 2.66 1.37 13.83
CA GLY A 154 2.85 1.69 15.25
C GLY A 154 1.78 1.11 16.16
N VAL A 155 0.55 0.94 15.66
CA VAL A 155 -0.54 0.28 16.41
C VAL A 155 -0.27 -1.22 16.53
N VAL A 156 0.19 -1.87 15.45
CA VAL A 156 0.58 -3.29 15.46
C VAL A 156 1.73 -3.54 16.42
N GLU A 157 2.75 -2.69 16.37
CA GLU A 157 3.91 -2.76 17.27
C GLU A 157 3.50 -2.62 18.74
N ALA A 158 2.59 -1.68 19.04
CA ALA A 158 2.07 -1.48 20.40
C ALA A 158 1.28 -2.69 20.91
N TYR A 159 0.37 -3.24 20.12
CA TYR A 159 -0.42 -4.41 20.54
C TYR A 159 0.41 -5.71 20.53
N GLY A 160 1.41 -5.81 19.66
CA GLY A 160 2.36 -6.93 19.64
C GLY A 160 3.22 -6.96 20.90
N SER A 161 3.84 -5.83 21.26
CA SER A 161 4.66 -5.72 22.49
C SER A 161 3.88 -5.94 23.78
N GLN A 162 2.56 -5.68 23.76
CA GLN A 162 1.66 -5.97 24.88
C GLN A 162 1.17 -7.44 24.91
N GLY A 163 1.54 -8.26 23.90
CA GLY A 163 1.14 -9.67 23.80
C GLY A 163 -0.34 -9.87 23.42
N ILE A 164 -1.00 -8.89 22.82
CA ILE A 164 -2.36 -9.00 22.28
C ILE A 164 -2.33 -9.60 20.88
N LEU A 165 -1.34 -9.20 20.08
CA LEU A 165 -0.99 -9.85 18.81
C LEU A 165 0.21 -10.77 19.02
N MET A 166 0.21 -11.90 18.33
CA MET A 166 1.24 -12.94 18.46
C MET A 166 2.53 -12.55 17.73
N ASP A 167 3.68 -12.83 18.34
CA ASP A 167 4.97 -12.80 17.65
C ASP A 167 5.02 -13.94 16.62
N LEU A 168 5.19 -13.60 15.35
CA LEU A 168 5.21 -14.52 14.22
C LEU A 168 6.62 -15.03 13.89
N THR A 169 7.67 -14.53 14.55
CA THR A 169 9.07 -14.81 14.18
C THR A 169 9.36 -16.31 14.16
N GLU A 170 9.04 -17.02 15.23
CA GLU A 170 9.24 -18.48 15.27
C GLU A 170 8.26 -19.24 14.36
N LEU A 171 7.02 -18.77 14.23
CA LEU A 171 6.03 -19.38 13.35
C LEU A 171 6.47 -19.32 11.89
N ILE A 172 6.99 -18.17 11.46
CA ILE A 172 7.55 -18.00 10.11
C ILE A 172 8.72 -18.96 9.90
N ASP A 173 9.66 -19.01 10.84
CA ASP A 173 10.85 -19.88 10.69
C ASP A 173 10.49 -21.36 10.61
N LYS A 174 9.55 -21.82 11.45
CA LYS A 174 9.21 -23.26 11.56
C LYS A 174 8.21 -23.76 10.53
N TYR A 175 7.22 -22.91 10.15
CA TYR A 175 6.03 -23.38 9.44
C TYR A 175 5.83 -22.76 8.06
N THR A 176 6.65 -21.79 7.61
CA THR A 176 6.48 -21.16 6.30
C THR A 176 7.61 -21.52 5.33
N VAL A 177 7.30 -21.45 4.04
CA VAL A 177 8.25 -21.60 2.93
C VAL A 177 8.32 -20.30 2.14
N ASN A 178 7.19 -19.77 1.70
CA ASN A 178 7.09 -18.63 0.80
C ASN A 178 7.44 -17.32 1.52
N VAL A 179 6.84 -17.07 2.68
CA VAL A 179 7.13 -15.88 3.51
C VAL A 179 8.57 -15.91 3.98
N LYS A 180 9.07 -17.06 4.44
CA LYS A 180 10.46 -17.24 4.85
C LYS A 180 11.43 -16.96 3.69
N LYS A 181 11.14 -17.45 2.48
CA LYS A 181 11.91 -17.17 1.28
C LYS A 181 11.93 -15.68 0.96
N LEU A 182 10.76 -15.02 0.93
CA LEU A 182 10.63 -13.59 0.65
C LEU A 182 11.47 -12.73 1.61
N ILE A 183 11.43 -13.04 2.91
CA ILE A 183 12.19 -12.31 3.94
C ILE A 183 13.70 -12.58 3.80
N ASN A 184 14.12 -13.83 3.57
CA ASN A 184 15.53 -14.19 3.51
C ASN A 184 16.25 -13.73 2.24
N GLU A 185 15.54 -13.66 1.12
CA GLU A 185 16.11 -13.26 -0.17
C GLU A 185 16.14 -11.73 -0.37
N ASN A 186 15.49 -10.95 0.50
CA ASN A 186 15.39 -9.51 0.35
C ASN A 186 15.62 -8.79 1.69
N GLU A 187 16.85 -8.33 1.93
CA GLU A 187 17.22 -7.61 3.16
C GLU A 187 16.35 -6.36 3.42
N LYS A 188 15.93 -5.67 2.36
CA LYS A 188 15.07 -4.50 2.48
C LYS A 188 13.69 -4.90 3.00
N ILE A 189 13.11 -5.98 2.48
CA ILE A 189 11.85 -6.53 2.98
C ILE A 189 12.02 -7.03 4.42
N ALA A 190 13.09 -7.77 4.71
CA ALA A 190 13.38 -8.25 6.06
C ALA A 190 13.41 -7.12 7.10
N SER A 191 14.07 -6.00 6.76
CA SER A 191 14.12 -4.83 7.65
C SER A 191 12.75 -4.18 7.86
N MET A 192 11.88 -4.23 6.85
CA MET A 192 10.53 -3.68 6.91
C MET A 192 9.57 -4.51 7.76
N TYR A 193 9.80 -5.82 7.89
CA TYR A 193 8.99 -6.69 8.76
C TYR A 193 9.35 -6.56 10.23
N LYS A 194 10.62 -6.32 10.57
CA LYS A 194 11.08 -6.21 11.96
C LYS A 194 10.51 -4.97 12.64
N CYS A 195 9.84 -5.19 13.76
CA CYS A 195 9.36 -4.15 14.66
C CYS A 195 10.50 -3.61 15.54
N PHE A 196 10.24 -2.57 16.34
CA PHE A 196 11.27 -1.90 17.15
C PHE A 196 11.96 -2.82 18.18
N ASP A 197 11.27 -3.88 18.63
CA ASP A 197 11.78 -4.90 19.56
C ASP A 197 12.49 -6.08 18.85
N GLY A 198 12.56 -6.05 17.51
CA GLY A 198 13.17 -7.06 16.66
C GLY A 198 12.24 -8.21 16.25
N ASN A 199 11.01 -8.26 16.78
CA ASN A 199 10.01 -9.28 16.48
C ASN A 199 9.21 -8.95 15.21
N ILE A 200 8.44 -9.91 14.72
CA ILE A 200 7.53 -9.77 13.58
C ILE A 200 6.11 -10.04 14.07
N TYR A 201 5.23 -9.04 13.99
CA TYR A 201 3.84 -9.16 14.45
C TYR A 201 2.81 -9.19 13.33
N PHE A 202 3.25 -9.08 12.07
CA PHE A 202 2.35 -9.00 10.92
C PHE A 202 2.96 -9.61 9.67
N LEU A 203 2.08 -9.99 8.72
CA LEU A 203 2.46 -10.13 7.33
C LEU A 203 1.82 -8.98 6.52
N ALA A 204 2.46 -8.61 5.43
CA ALA A 204 2.04 -7.52 4.57
C ALA A 204 1.74 -8.03 3.17
N ARG A 205 0.86 -7.35 2.45
CA ARG A 205 0.73 -7.53 1.00
C ARG A 205 1.99 -7.05 0.32
N TYR A 206 2.38 -7.71 -0.76
CA TYR A 206 3.54 -7.34 -1.56
C TYR A 206 3.16 -7.15 -3.02
N TYR A 207 3.37 -5.94 -3.53
CA TYR A 207 3.06 -5.57 -4.91
C TYR A 207 4.27 -4.92 -5.56
N GLU A 208 4.80 -5.52 -6.63
CA GLU A 208 5.81 -4.90 -7.49
C GLU A 208 5.20 -4.31 -8.77
N THR A 209 3.92 -4.03 -8.76
CA THR A 209 3.24 -3.48 -9.94
C THR A 209 3.78 -2.10 -10.27
N ILE A 210 4.31 -1.93 -11.48
CA ILE A 210 5.05 -0.72 -11.87
C ILE A 210 4.22 0.56 -11.82
N HIS A 211 2.92 0.49 -12.10
CA HIS A 211 2.08 1.69 -12.14
C HIS A 211 1.77 2.27 -10.76
N VAL A 212 1.88 1.46 -9.69
CA VAL A 212 1.73 1.95 -8.31
C VAL A 212 2.94 2.72 -7.81
N GLN A 213 4.06 2.68 -8.56
CA GLN A 213 5.25 3.46 -8.26
C GLN A 213 5.11 4.93 -8.65
N HIS A 214 4.09 5.29 -9.44
CA HIS A 214 3.81 6.65 -9.90
C HIS A 214 2.30 6.88 -9.95
N THR A 215 1.66 7.06 -8.79
CA THR A 215 0.20 7.15 -8.70
C THR A 215 -0.34 8.56 -8.93
N GLN A 216 0.50 9.58 -8.89
CA GLN A 216 0.13 10.96 -9.18
C GLN A 216 0.17 11.24 -10.69
N LYS A 217 -0.86 10.79 -11.40
CA LYS A 217 -1.01 10.99 -12.85
C LYS A 217 -1.99 12.15 -13.11
N MET A 218 -1.88 12.78 -14.28
CA MET A 218 -2.89 13.72 -14.78
C MET A 218 -3.57 13.10 -16.00
N TRP A 219 -4.86 12.85 -15.89
CA TRP A 219 -5.74 12.38 -16.94
C TRP A 219 -6.41 13.57 -17.60
N MET A 220 -6.30 13.67 -18.92
CA MET A 220 -6.80 14.80 -19.71
C MET A 220 -7.64 14.28 -20.88
N ASN A 221 -8.72 14.96 -21.18
CA ASN A 221 -9.60 14.65 -22.30
C ASN A 221 -8.91 15.01 -23.62
N MET A 222 -8.46 14.01 -24.35
CA MET A 222 -7.75 14.18 -25.63
C MET A 222 -8.67 14.58 -26.77
N ASP A 223 -9.95 14.20 -26.72
CA ASP A 223 -10.93 14.64 -27.73
C ASP A 223 -11.17 16.16 -27.64
N TRP A 224 -11.23 16.72 -26.43
CA TRP A 224 -11.32 18.17 -26.23
C TRP A 224 -10.08 18.88 -26.78
N LEU A 225 -8.86 18.39 -26.49
CA LEU A 225 -7.63 18.94 -27.06
C LEU A 225 -7.68 18.94 -28.58
N LYS A 226 -8.04 17.81 -29.17
CA LYS A 226 -8.12 17.64 -30.63
C LYS A 226 -9.18 18.55 -31.26
N ARG A 227 -10.35 18.63 -30.65
CA ARG A 227 -11.48 19.47 -31.12
C ARG A 227 -11.09 20.96 -31.14
N LEU A 228 -10.37 21.40 -30.12
CA LEU A 228 -9.91 22.78 -30.01
C LEU A 228 -8.59 23.06 -30.74
N GLY A 229 -7.95 22.03 -31.33
CA GLY A 229 -6.65 22.15 -32.02
C GLY A 229 -5.49 22.49 -31.08
N LEU A 230 -5.51 21.96 -29.84
CA LEU A 230 -4.52 22.20 -28.81
C LEU A 230 -3.52 21.07 -28.74
N GLU A 231 -2.28 21.39 -28.38
CA GLU A 231 -1.22 20.41 -28.10
C GLU A 231 -1.29 19.96 -26.64
N ILE A 232 -0.73 18.78 -26.34
CA ILE A 232 -0.54 18.30 -24.97
C ILE A 232 0.37 19.28 -24.22
N PRO A 233 -0.06 19.81 -23.04
CA PRO A 233 0.71 20.78 -22.29
C PRO A 233 2.00 20.18 -21.73
N LYS A 234 3.10 20.94 -21.76
CA LYS A 234 4.43 20.55 -21.28
C LYS A 234 4.88 21.32 -20.06
N THR A 235 4.39 22.54 -19.91
CA THR A 235 4.69 23.45 -18.79
C THR A 235 3.44 23.78 -18.01
N THR A 236 3.60 24.33 -16.81
CA THR A 236 2.48 24.86 -16.02
C THR A 236 1.74 25.98 -16.76
N ASP A 237 2.43 26.79 -17.56
CA ASP A 237 1.78 27.84 -18.36
C ASP A 237 1.01 27.27 -19.56
N ASP A 238 1.52 26.23 -20.23
CA ASP A 238 0.75 25.54 -21.28
C ASP A 238 -0.51 24.91 -20.69
N PHE A 239 -0.40 24.26 -19.52
CA PHE A 239 -1.53 23.66 -18.83
C PHE A 239 -2.61 24.69 -18.47
N TYR A 240 -2.19 25.83 -17.92
CA TYR A 240 -3.10 26.95 -17.67
C TYR A 240 -3.84 27.38 -18.96
N ASN A 241 -3.12 27.54 -20.07
CA ASN A 241 -3.71 27.97 -21.34
C ASN A 241 -4.69 26.92 -21.90
N VAL A 242 -4.41 25.63 -21.73
CA VAL A 242 -5.33 24.55 -22.09
C VAL A 242 -6.59 24.59 -21.25
N LEU A 243 -6.48 24.72 -19.92
CA LEU A 243 -7.64 24.84 -19.03
C LEU A 243 -8.50 26.07 -19.37
N LYS A 244 -7.84 27.18 -19.70
CA LYS A 244 -8.55 28.39 -20.11
C LYS A 244 -9.31 28.18 -21.42
N ALA A 245 -8.72 27.49 -22.38
CA ALA A 245 -9.39 27.18 -23.64
C ALA A 245 -10.56 26.19 -23.43
N PHE A 246 -10.44 25.22 -22.51
CA PHE A 246 -11.54 24.34 -22.13
C PHE A 246 -12.71 25.13 -21.54
N LYS A 247 -12.45 26.10 -20.68
CA LYS A 247 -13.49 26.94 -20.07
C LYS A 247 -14.16 27.90 -21.04
N GLU A 248 -13.41 28.49 -21.97
CA GLU A 248 -13.90 29.60 -22.82
C GLU A 248 -14.53 29.13 -24.13
N LYS A 249 -14.51 27.81 -24.41
CA LYS A 249 -14.99 27.23 -25.66
C LYS A 249 -15.83 25.99 -25.39
N ASP A 250 -16.78 25.69 -26.29
CA ASP A 250 -17.53 24.45 -26.31
C ASP A 250 -16.58 23.26 -26.58
N ALA A 251 -15.87 22.83 -25.53
CA ALA A 251 -14.84 21.79 -25.63
C ALA A 251 -15.44 20.40 -25.75
N ASN A 252 -16.57 20.15 -25.07
CA ASN A 252 -17.30 18.89 -25.16
C ASN A 252 -18.14 18.78 -26.45
N GLY A 253 -18.45 19.92 -27.13
CA GLY A 253 -19.13 19.98 -28.40
C GLY A 253 -20.64 19.76 -28.31
N ASN A 254 -21.21 19.99 -27.14
CA ASN A 254 -22.65 19.84 -26.90
C ASN A 254 -23.48 21.09 -27.30
N GLY A 255 -22.82 22.21 -27.63
CA GLY A 255 -23.42 23.48 -28.02
C GLY A 255 -23.62 24.47 -26.86
N ASP A 256 -23.16 24.14 -25.65
CA ASP A 256 -23.22 24.99 -24.46
C ASP A 256 -21.78 25.23 -23.94
N PRO A 257 -21.13 26.36 -24.26
CA PRO A 257 -19.74 26.63 -23.87
C PRO A 257 -19.58 27.00 -22.38
N ASP A 258 -20.62 27.01 -21.59
CA ASP A 258 -20.62 27.43 -20.19
C ASP A 258 -20.71 26.24 -19.21
N ASP A 259 -20.80 24.99 -19.71
CA ASP A 259 -20.99 23.82 -18.87
C ASP A 259 -19.69 23.00 -18.62
N GLU A 260 -18.58 23.36 -19.26
CA GLU A 260 -17.29 22.71 -19.09
C GLU A 260 -16.63 23.01 -17.74
N ILE A 261 -16.07 21.96 -17.15
CA ILE A 261 -15.27 22.04 -15.93
C ILE A 261 -13.83 21.63 -16.27
N PRO A 262 -12.91 22.58 -16.43
CA PRO A 262 -11.58 22.28 -16.96
C PRO A 262 -10.77 21.32 -16.09
N TYR A 263 -10.78 21.49 -14.75
CA TYR A 263 -10.05 20.64 -13.81
C TYR A 263 -10.87 20.38 -12.55
N ILE A 264 -10.92 19.11 -12.13
CA ILE A 264 -11.50 18.68 -10.85
C ILE A 264 -10.48 17.96 -9.97
N ALA A 265 -10.64 18.09 -8.67
CA ALA A 265 -10.05 17.22 -7.65
C ALA A 265 -11.17 16.74 -6.72
N PHE A 266 -11.00 15.57 -6.09
CA PHE A 266 -12.04 14.99 -5.24
C PHE A 266 -11.45 13.99 -4.24
N THR A 267 -12.21 13.71 -3.19
CA THR A 267 -11.90 12.72 -2.16
C THR A 267 -12.52 11.35 -2.51
N GLY A 268 -11.99 10.28 -1.95
CA GLY A 268 -12.47 8.91 -2.19
C GLY A 268 -11.99 8.27 -3.50
N GLY A 269 -11.25 9.00 -4.36
CA GLY A 269 -10.59 8.44 -5.52
C GLY A 269 -9.14 8.07 -5.24
N TYR A 270 -8.51 7.33 -6.18
CA TYR A 270 -7.13 6.88 -6.05
C TYR A 270 -6.14 8.05 -6.26
N ASN A 271 -5.73 8.72 -5.17
CA ASN A 271 -4.85 9.90 -5.15
C ASN A 271 -5.38 11.11 -5.96
N SER A 272 -6.70 11.31 -5.96
CA SER A 272 -7.39 12.35 -6.73
C SER A 272 -7.58 13.67 -5.97
N ALA A 273 -7.27 13.70 -4.67
CA ALA A 273 -7.38 14.90 -3.85
C ALA A 273 -6.20 15.88 -4.09
N LEU A 274 -6.47 17.17 -3.80
CA LEU A 274 -5.41 18.19 -3.79
C LEU A 274 -4.34 17.87 -2.74
N PRO A 275 -3.08 18.21 -2.99
CA PRO A 275 -2.49 18.86 -4.18
C PRO A 275 -1.75 17.86 -5.09
N SER A 276 -2.40 16.80 -5.53
CA SER A 276 -1.81 15.77 -6.40
C SER A 276 -1.19 16.37 -7.67
N TYR A 277 -0.29 15.65 -8.33
CA TYR A 277 0.36 15.90 -9.61
C TYR A 277 0.95 17.33 -9.81
N ILE A 278 0.12 18.40 -9.89
CA ILE A 278 0.55 19.76 -10.23
C ILE A 278 1.61 20.30 -9.26
N MET A 279 1.49 19.99 -7.97
CA MET A 279 2.45 20.46 -6.95
C MET A 279 3.88 20.01 -7.24
N ASN A 280 4.05 18.87 -7.91
CA ASN A 280 5.37 18.35 -8.26
C ASN A 280 6.13 19.17 -9.32
N ALA A 281 5.47 20.12 -9.96
CA ALA A 281 6.15 21.14 -10.80
C ALA A 281 6.80 22.25 -9.97
N PHE A 282 6.54 22.34 -8.66
CA PHE A 282 7.01 23.41 -7.78
C PHE A 282 7.88 22.90 -6.63
N VAL A 283 7.59 21.74 -6.09
CA VAL A 283 8.30 21.09 -4.99
C VAL A 283 8.09 19.59 -5.05
N TYR A 284 9.02 18.79 -4.55
CA TYR A 284 8.78 17.37 -4.37
C TYR A 284 7.63 17.17 -3.38
N SER A 285 6.56 16.51 -3.82
CA SER A 285 5.35 16.31 -3.02
C SER A 285 4.91 14.84 -3.09
N PRO A 286 5.36 13.99 -2.13
CA PRO A 286 4.96 12.59 -2.10
C PRO A 286 3.46 12.45 -1.81
N VAL A 287 2.89 11.28 -2.13
CA VAL A 287 1.46 10.97 -1.90
C VAL A 287 1.12 10.97 -0.41
N SER A 288 2.06 10.54 0.45
CA SER A 288 1.81 10.41 1.89
C SER A 288 1.20 11.67 2.50
N GLY A 289 0.27 11.51 3.43
CA GLY A 289 -0.37 12.63 4.15
C GLY A 289 0.64 13.48 4.94
N SER A 290 1.71 12.87 5.44
CA SER A 290 2.80 13.55 6.15
C SER A 290 3.64 14.46 5.25
N LYS A 291 3.66 14.23 3.94
CA LYS A 291 4.50 14.93 2.97
C LYS A 291 6.00 14.92 3.31
N LEU A 292 6.43 13.92 4.10
CA LEU A 292 7.84 13.71 4.45
C LEU A 292 8.63 13.14 3.27
N TYR A 293 9.85 13.61 3.09
CA TYR A 293 10.80 13.13 2.09
C TYR A 293 12.24 13.37 2.55
N VAL A 294 13.21 12.73 1.89
CA VAL A 294 14.64 12.92 2.16
C VAL A 294 15.31 13.57 0.96
N GLU A 295 15.99 14.68 1.19
CA GLU A 295 16.81 15.36 0.20
C GLU A 295 18.19 15.64 0.77
N ASP A 296 19.25 15.20 0.10
CA ASP A 296 20.65 15.34 0.54
C ASP A 296 20.89 14.85 1.98
N GLY A 297 20.25 13.71 2.36
CA GLY A 297 20.36 13.13 3.69
C GLY A 297 19.58 13.86 4.79
N LYS A 298 18.75 14.85 4.43
CA LYS A 298 17.93 15.60 5.36
C LYS A 298 16.45 15.29 5.17
N VAL A 299 15.78 14.98 6.28
CA VAL A 299 14.33 14.82 6.31
C VAL A 299 13.65 16.17 6.24
N LYS A 300 12.71 16.31 5.33
CA LYS A 300 11.95 17.54 5.06
C LYS A 300 10.46 17.24 4.91
N VAL A 301 9.63 18.28 4.98
CA VAL A 301 8.22 18.24 4.58
C VAL A 301 7.97 19.21 3.43
N SER A 302 7.14 18.82 2.47
CA SER A 302 6.85 19.63 1.29
C SER A 302 6.15 20.94 1.66
N TYR A 303 5.18 20.89 2.57
CA TYR A 303 4.30 22.00 2.91
C TYR A 303 4.99 23.16 3.67
N ALA A 304 6.22 22.97 4.12
CA ALA A 304 7.02 24.05 4.72
C ALA A 304 8.04 24.67 3.74
N GLN A 305 8.07 24.25 2.47
CA GLN A 305 9.03 24.73 1.48
C GLN A 305 8.49 25.92 0.68
N ASN A 306 9.40 26.78 0.19
CA ASN A 306 9.00 27.90 -0.67
C ASN A 306 8.32 27.43 -1.98
N GLY A 307 8.75 26.30 -2.54
CA GLY A 307 8.10 25.72 -3.71
C GLY A 307 6.62 25.38 -3.48
N TRP A 308 6.27 24.95 -2.27
CA TRP A 308 4.86 24.75 -1.89
C TRP A 308 4.05 26.03 -1.96
N ARG A 309 4.60 27.14 -1.42
CA ARG A 309 3.98 28.47 -1.50
C ARG A 309 3.71 28.88 -2.94
N GLU A 310 4.67 28.68 -3.84
CA GLU A 310 4.50 29.01 -5.26
C GLU A 310 3.50 28.09 -5.96
N GLY A 311 3.48 26.80 -5.62
CA GLY A 311 2.46 25.86 -6.08
C GLY A 311 1.05 26.26 -5.64
N LEU A 312 0.89 26.70 -4.37
CA LEU A 312 -0.39 27.24 -3.88
C LEU A 312 -0.80 28.53 -4.61
N ARG A 313 0.14 29.38 -4.98
CA ARG A 313 -0.12 30.59 -5.80
C ARG A 313 -0.66 30.21 -7.19
N TYR A 314 -0.12 29.14 -7.76
CA TYR A 314 -0.60 28.60 -9.03
C TYR A 314 -2.02 28.01 -8.89
N TYR A 315 -2.28 27.20 -7.88
CA TYR A 315 -3.64 26.69 -7.61
C TYR A 315 -4.65 27.80 -7.35
N LYS A 316 -4.24 28.84 -6.59
CA LYS A 316 -5.09 30.03 -6.36
C LYS A 316 -5.46 30.71 -7.67
N ARG A 317 -4.50 30.87 -8.61
CA ARG A 317 -4.78 31.42 -9.94
C ARG A 317 -5.81 30.57 -10.69
N LEU A 318 -5.67 29.24 -10.68
CA LEU A 318 -6.64 28.34 -11.30
C LEU A 318 -8.04 28.49 -10.67
N TYR A 319 -8.09 28.59 -9.34
CA TYR A 319 -9.33 28.77 -8.59
C TYR A 319 -9.99 30.11 -8.87
N ASP A 320 -9.27 31.21 -8.75
CA ASP A 320 -9.77 32.58 -8.96
C ASP A 320 -10.36 32.78 -10.37
N GLU A 321 -9.75 32.14 -11.37
CA GLU A 321 -10.22 32.22 -12.76
C GLU A 321 -11.27 31.13 -13.11
N GLY A 322 -11.65 30.31 -12.14
CA GLY A 322 -12.64 29.21 -12.32
C GLY A 322 -12.17 28.14 -13.30
N LEU A 323 -10.86 27.92 -13.38
CA LEU A 323 -10.24 26.84 -14.16
C LEU A 323 -10.17 25.53 -13.36
N MET A 324 -10.41 25.60 -12.05
CA MET A 324 -10.58 24.49 -11.14
C MET A 324 -11.97 24.60 -10.51
N ASP A 325 -12.67 23.48 -10.40
CA ASP A 325 -14.00 23.43 -9.78
C ASP A 325 -13.95 23.90 -8.32
N ASN A 326 -14.90 24.73 -7.92
CA ASN A 326 -14.99 25.29 -6.57
C ASN A 326 -15.23 24.21 -5.49
N GLU A 327 -15.89 23.13 -5.85
CA GLU A 327 -16.17 22.01 -4.95
C GLU A 327 -14.98 21.04 -4.80
N SER A 328 -13.86 21.26 -5.50
CA SER A 328 -12.68 20.35 -5.48
C SER A 328 -12.11 20.08 -4.09
N PHE A 329 -12.43 20.89 -3.08
CA PHE A 329 -12.01 20.67 -1.69
C PHE A 329 -12.92 19.68 -0.92
N SER A 330 -14.17 19.50 -1.36
CA SER A 330 -15.19 18.68 -0.69
C SER A 330 -15.87 17.66 -1.60
N MET A 331 -15.63 17.76 -2.91
CA MET A 331 -16.20 16.84 -3.91
C MET A 331 -15.87 15.40 -3.56
N THR A 332 -16.87 14.53 -3.66
CA THR A 332 -16.70 13.08 -3.53
C THR A 332 -16.52 12.42 -4.90
N LEU A 333 -16.03 11.18 -4.91
CA LEU A 333 -15.92 10.38 -6.14
C LEU A 333 -17.28 10.23 -6.85
N ASP A 334 -18.39 10.06 -6.10
CA ASP A 334 -19.72 9.93 -6.69
C ASP A 334 -20.19 11.23 -7.38
N GLN A 335 -19.86 12.39 -6.80
CA GLN A 335 -20.12 13.68 -7.42
C GLN A 335 -19.28 13.86 -8.69
N ALA A 336 -18.00 13.47 -8.67
CA ALA A 336 -17.14 13.51 -9.85
C ALA A 336 -17.65 12.58 -10.97
N LYS A 337 -18.11 11.37 -10.63
CA LYS A 337 -18.78 10.46 -11.57
C LYS A 337 -20.05 11.07 -12.17
N ALA A 338 -20.84 11.79 -11.37
CA ALA A 338 -22.05 12.45 -11.86
C ALA A 338 -21.74 13.57 -12.87
N LEU A 339 -20.61 14.29 -12.72
CA LEU A 339 -20.15 15.29 -13.70
C LEU A 339 -19.67 14.64 -15.01
N ALA A 340 -18.99 13.50 -14.91
CA ALA A 340 -18.52 12.74 -16.07
C ALA A 340 -19.67 12.08 -16.85
N ALA A 341 -20.72 11.64 -16.16
CA ALA A 341 -21.91 11.00 -16.74
C ALA A 341 -23.11 11.95 -16.88
N ALA A 342 -22.87 13.26 -17.01
CA ALA A 342 -23.97 14.23 -17.14
C ALA A 342 -24.82 13.98 -18.41
N PRO A 343 -26.13 14.23 -18.36
CA PRO A 343 -27.03 14.01 -19.53
C PRO A 343 -26.64 14.79 -20.79
N THR A 344 -25.88 15.88 -20.63
CA THR A 344 -25.35 16.73 -21.71
C THR A 344 -24.03 16.21 -22.29
N GLY A 345 -23.51 15.11 -21.76
CA GLY A 345 -22.18 14.57 -22.05
C GLY A 345 -21.18 14.84 -20.93
N ASN A 346 -19.98 14.29 -21.04
CA ASN A 346 -18.92 14.53 -20.07
C ASN A 346 -18.58 16.03 -19.96
N ARG A 347 -18.56 16.54 -18.73
CA ARG A 347 -18.27 17.94 -18.43
C ARG A 347 -16.84 18.16 -17.91
N VAL A 348 -16.06 17.10 -17.72
CA VAL A 348 -14.74 17.14 -17.09
C VAL A 348 -13.64 17.15 -18.13
N GLY A 349 -12.79 18.17 -18.11
CA GLY A 349 -11.63 18.30 -18.99
C GLY A 349 -10.42 17.51 -18.53
N CYS A 350 -10.10 17.57 -17.24
CA CYS A 350 -9.01 16.77 -16.64
C CYS A 350 -9.19 16.56 -15.14
N LYS A 351 -8.49 15.52 -14.62
CA LYS A 351 -8.38 15.18 -13.20
C LYS A 351 -7.03 14.57 -12.88
N ALA A 352 -6.51 14.82 -11.67
CA ALA A 352 -5.34 14.09 -11.16
C ALA A 352 -5.76 12.77 -10.49
N GLY A 353 -4.85 11.80 -10.43
CA GLY A 353 -5.03 10.55 -9.70
C GLY A 353 -4.42 9.33 -10.35
N GLY A 354 -4.37 8.21 -9.64
CA GLY A 354 -3.75 6.97 -10.10
C GLY A 354 -4.46 6.32 -11.29
N THR A 355 -5.78 6.50 -11.37
CA THR A 355 -6.65 5.97 -12.44
C THR A 355 -7.64 7.02 -12.91
N VAL A 356 -8.40 6.71 -13.97
CA VAL A 356 -9.50 7.55 -14.47
C VAL A 356 -10.86 7.10 -13.86
N ASP A 357 -10.91 7.03 -12.55
CA ASP A 357 -11.97 6.45 -11.72
C ASP A 357 -13.33 7.19 -11.75
N ILE A 358 -13.44 8.26 -12.53
CA ILE A 358 -14.70 9.00 -12.73
C ILE A 358 -15.65 8.33 -13.74
N PHE A 359 -15.22 7.31 -14.45
CA PHE A 359 -16.02 6.52 -15.40
C PHE A 359 -16.18 5.08 -14.93
N ASN A 360 -17.28 4.45 -15.34
CA ASN A 360 -17.35 2.98 -15.35
C ASN A 360 -16.54 2.46 -16.56
N PHE A 361 -15.91 1.32 -16.41
CA PHE A 361 -15.06 0.76 -17.50
C PHE A 361 -15.83 0.39 -18.77
N SER A 362 -17.14 0.26 -18.68
CA SER A 362 -18.04 0.08 -19.85
C SER A 362 -18.42 1.39 -20.55
N ASP A 363 -18.10 2.55 -19.96
CA ASP A 363 -18.39 3.85 -20.57
C ASP A 363 -17.37 4.15 -21.68
N PRO A 364 -17.79 4.30 -22.95
CA PRO A 364 -16.88 4.57 -24.03
C PRO A 364 -16.10 5.89 -23.89
N THR A 365 -16.60 6.85 -23.11
CA THR A 365 -15.94 8.15 -22.87
C THR A 365 -14.61 7.99 -22.11
N ILE A 366 -14.43 6.87 -21.41
CA ILE A 366 -13.15 6.59 -20.72
C ILE A 366 -11.96 6.57 -21.68
N HIS A 367 -12.19 6.20 -22.95
CA HIS A 367 -11.16 6.14 -23.99
C HIS A 367 -10.70 7.53 -24.49
N ASP A 368 -11.45 8.58 -24.17
CA ASP A 368 -11.07 9.95 -24.51
C ASP A 368 -10.01 10.50 -23.53
N PHE A 369 -9.80 9.81 -22.39
CA PHE A 369 -8.85 10.23 -21.37
C PHE A 369 -7.52 9.48 -21.45
N GLU A 370 -6.46 10.25 -21.65
CA GLU A 370 -5.08 9.75 -21.57
C GLU A 370 -4.27 10.52 -20.53
N THR A 371 -3.16 9.94 -20.08
CA THR A 371 -2.26 10.62 -19.16
C THR A 371 -1.31 11.56 -19.89
N ILE A 372 -1.01 12.71 -19.30
CA ILE A 372 0.04 13.61 -19.77
C ILE A 372 1.30 13.46 -18.90
N PRO A 373 2.53 13.70 -19.46
CA PRO A 373 3.77 13.71 -18.67
C PRO A 373 3.75 14.79 -17.59
N PRO A 374 4.60 14.68 -16.54
CA PRO A 374 4.76 15.75 -15.55
C PRO A 374 5.01 17.11 -16.22
N LEU A 375 4.41 18.15 -15.68
CA LEU A 375 4.59 19.52 -16.15
C LEU A 375 5.94 20.07 -15.69
N GLU A 376 6.57 20.86 -16.54
CA GLU A 376 7.71 21.66 -16.14
C GLU A 376 7.25 22.95 -15.46
N GLY A 377 7.70 23.18 -14.24
CA GLY A 377 7.41 24.38 -13.46
C GLY A 377 8.28 25.58 -13.82
N PRO A 378 8.01 26.75 -13.21
CA PRO A 378 8.74 27.99 -13.50
C PRO A 378 10.25 27.95 -13.24
N THR A 379 10.70 27.03 -12.38
CA THR A 379 12.13 26.83 -12.05
C THR A 379 12.81 25.78 -12.92
N GLY A 380 12.10 25.19 -13.91
CA GLY A 380 12.57 24.06 -14.70
C GLY A 380 12.39 22.70 -14.01
N LEU A 381 11.74 22.67 -12.83
CA LEU A 381 11.47 21.42 -12.12
C LEU A 381 10.42 20.61 -12.89
N LYS A 382 10.76 19.38 -13.23
CA LYS A 382 9.90 18.42 -13.91
C LYS A 382 10.15 17.02 -13.34
N GLN A 383 9.23 16.53 -12.53
CA GLN A 383 9.46 15.30 -11.79
C GLN A 383 8.17 14.52 -11.49
N SER A 384 8.34 13.23 -11.29
CA SER A 384 7.33 12.33 -10.75
C SER A 384 7.89 11.64 -9.51
N PRO A 385 7.34 11.86 -8.32
CA PRO A 385 7.77 11.15 -7.13
C PRO A 385 7.70 9.64 -7.34
N LEU A 386 8.78 8.96 -7.00
CA LEU A 386 8.77 7.51 -6.89
C LEU A 386 8.06 7.15 -5.59
N GLU A 387 6.99 6.40 -5.72
CA GLU A 387 6.27 5.85 -4.58
C GLU A 387 6.80 4.44 -4.36
N PHE A 388 7.67 4.30 -3.37
CA PHE A 388 8.10 2.96 -2.99
C PHE A 388 6.97 2.29 -2.22
N TRP A 389 6.52 1.15 -2.74
CA TRP A 389 5.57 0.35 -1.99
C TRP A 389 6.21 -0.11 -0.68
N GLN A 390 5.62 0.29 0.43
CA GLN A 390 6.04 -0.14 1.76
C GLN A 390 5.06 -1.22 2.23
N PRO A 391 5.56 -2.35 2.74
CA PRO A 391 4.71 -3.36 3.33
C PRO A 391 3.83 -2.75 4.41
N SER A 392 2.53 -2.69 4.14
CA SER A 392 1.54 -2.26 5.13
C SER A 392 1.06 -3.47 5.90
N PRO A 393 1.07 -3.45 7.24
CA PRO A 393 0.53 -4.54 8.04
C PRO A 393 -0.89 -4.90 7.60
N PHE A 394 -1.13 -6.18 7.32
CA PHE A 394 -2.42 -6.63 6.82
C PHE A 394 -2.92 -7.92 7.45
N PHE A 395 -2.02 -8.81 7.86
CA PHE A 395 -2.36 -10.06 8.52
C PHE A 395 -1.72 -10.12 9.90
N PHE A 396 -2.51 -10.43 10.92
CA PHE A 396 -2.06 -10.59 12.31
C PHE A 396 -2.75 -11.81 12.92
N ILE A 397 -2.06 -12.50 13.83
CA ILE A 397 -2.62 -13.57 14.63
C ILE A 397 -2.89 -13.06 16.03
N SER A 398 -4.11 -13.29 16.53
CA SER A 398 -4.47 -13.02 17.93
C SER A 398 -3.70 -13.93 18.86
N SER A 399 -3.29 -13.42 20.04
CA SER A 399 -2.71 -14.27 21.09
C SER A 399 -3.68 -15.34 21.62
N TYR A 400 -4.95 -15.24 21.31
CA TYR A 400 -5.99 -16.21 21.66
C TYR A 400 -6.20 -17.31 20.61
N CYS A 401 -5.55 -17.22 19.45
CA CYS A 401 -5.64 -18.25 18.40
C CYS A 401 -5.15 -19.60 18.93
N GLU A 402 -6.00 -20.63 18.83
CA GLU A 402 -5.68 -21.98 19.31
C GLU A 402 -4.87 -22.79 18.27
N HIS A 403 -4.87 -22.34 16.99
CA HIS A 403 -4.20 -22.99 15.86
C HIS A 403 -3.26 -22.06 15.10
N PRO A 404 -2.28 -21.37 15.77
CA PRO A 404 -1.44 -20.38 15.12
C PRO A 404 -0.53 -20.96 14.03
N GLU A 405 -0.12 -22.24 14.16
CA GLU A 405 0.63 -22.97 13.14
C GLU A 405 -0.20 -23.21 11.86
N VAL A 406 -1.51 -23.42 11.98
CA VAL A 406 -2.42 -23.52 10.83
C VAL A 406 -2.64 -22.14 10.23
N ALA A 407 -2.87 -21.11 11.06
CA ALA A 407 -3.10 -19.75 10.63
C ALA A 407 -1.91 -19.19 9.83
N ILE A 408 -0.68 -19.40 10.30
CA ILE A 408 0.52 -18.92 9.58
C ILE A 408 0.75 -19.70 8.27
N ARG A 409 0.45 -21.01 8.25
CA ARG A 409 0.51 -21.84 7.04
C ARG A 409 -0.54 -21.44 6.00
N TRP A 410 -1.76 -21.13 6.44
CA TRP A 410 -2.82 -20.61 5.60
C TRP A 410 -2.44 -19.24 4.99
N ALA A 411 -1.78 -18.38 5.76
CA ALA A 411 -1.23 -17.14 5.25
C ALA A 411 -0.07 -17.39 4.26
N ASP A 412 0.87 -18.29 4.57
CA ASP A 412 2.03 -18.62 3.71
C ASP A 412 1.61 -19.14 2.34
N ALA A 413 0.51 -19.91 2.27
CA ALA A 413 -0.04 -20.41 1.02
C ALA A 413 -0.48 -19.29 0.07
N GLN A 414 -0.88 -18.14 0.59
CA GLN A 414 -1.26 -16.96 -0.19
C GLN A 414 -0.04 -16.21 -0.78
N PHE A 415 1.18 -16.54 -0.34
CA PHE A 415 2.44 -16.05 -0.91
C PHE A 415 3.05 -17.02 -1.92
N TYR A 416 2.32 -18.05 -2.32
CA TYR A 416 2.84 -19.03 -3.27
C TYR A 416 3.23 -18.37 -4.59
N ASP A 417 4.49 -18.54 -5.00
CA ASP A 417 4.98 -18.08 -6.29
C ASP A 417 4.60 -19.06 -7.39
N CYS A 418 3.49 -18.81 -8.06
CA CYS A 418 3.00 -19.68 -9.14
C CYS A 418 3.66 -19.42 -10.51
N ILE A 419 4.59 -18.46 -10.62
CA ILE A 419 5.24 -18.13 -11.90
C ILE A 419 5.95 -19.34 -12.54
N PRO A 420 6.73 -20.15 -11.82
CA PRO A 420 7.32 -21.36 -12.38
C PRO A 420 6.26 -22.32 -12.95
N ASP A 421 5.20 -22.57 -12.19
CA ASP A 421 4.11 -23.45 -12.58
C ASP A 421 3.41 -22.96 -13.86
N LEU A 422 3.12 -21.68 -13.94
CA LEU A 422 2.49 -21.06 -15.12
C LEU A 422 3.34 -21.25 -16.38
N LYS A 423 4.66 -21.14 -16.27
CA LYS A 423 5.61 -21.35 -17.38
C LYS A 423 5.66 -22.81 -17.82
N GLU A 424 5.37 -23.73 -16.92
CA GLU A 424 5.29 -25.17 -17.18
C GLU A 424 3.89 -25.61 -17.63
N GLY A 425 2.92 -24.69 -17.66
CA GLY A 425 1.53 -24.96 -18.06
C GLY A 425 0.64 -25.48 -16.94
N ASN A 426 1.04 -25.35 -15.69
CA ASN A 426 0.20 -25.61 -14.53
C ASN A 426 -0.45 -24.29 -14.05
N PHE A 427 -1.77 -24.23 -14.09
CA PHE A 427 -2.56 -23.03 -13.80
C PHE A 427 -3.37 -23.15 -12.50
N GLU A 428 -3.13 -24.19 -11.71
CA GLU A 428 -3.95 -24.51 -10.54
C GLU A 428 -4.12 -23.32 -9.59
N TRP A 429 -3.03 -22.59 -9.28
CA TRP A 429 -3.04 -21.48 -8.31
C TRP A 429 -3.70 -20.20 -8.82
N LEU A 430 -3.99 -20.07 -10.11
CA LEU A 430 -4.78 -18.95 -10.60
C LEU A 430 -6.20 -18.92 -10.04
N GLN A 431 -6.72 -20.09 -9.62
CA GLN A 431 -8.03 -20.21 -8.98
C GLN A 431 -8.10 -19.43 -7.65
N LEU A 432 -7.01 -19.38 -6.89
CA LEU A 432 -6.96 -18.54 -5.68
C LEU A 432 -7.11 -17.06 -6.00
N TRP A 433 -6.45 -16.60 -7.06
CA TRP A 433 -6.31 -15.17 -7.35
C TRP A 433 -7.42 -14.64 -8.25
N TYR A 434 -7.90 -15.46 -9.18
CA TYR A 434 -8.77 -15.00 -10.25
C TYR A 434 -10.04 -15.83 -10.41
N GLY A 435 -10.23 -16.86 -9.56
CA GLY A 435 -11.42 -17.69 -9.57
C GLY A 435 -11.40 -18.80 -10.62
N GLU A 436 -12.58 -19.18 -11.11
CA GLU A 436 -12.79 -20.30 -12.01
C GLU A 436 -12.22 -20.03 -13.41
N GLU A 437 -11.62 -21.08 -14.03
CA GLU A 437 -11.17 -21.03 -15.42
C GLU A 437 -12.37 -20.77 -16.36
N ASP A 438 -12.18 -19.98 -17.40
CA ASP A 438 -13.17 -19.47 -18.34
C ASP A 438 -14.26 -18.54 -17.75
N VAL A 439 -14.16 -18.19 -16.45
CA VAL A 439 -15.01 -17.21 -15.77
C VAL A 439 -14.18 -16.00 -15.32
N GLY A 440 -13.21 -16.22 -14.46
CA GLY A 440 -12.33 -15.16 -13.96
C GLY A 440 -11.03 -15.02 -14.74
N TRP A 441 -10.54 -16.12 -15.32
CA TRP A 441 -9.34 -16.15 -16.15
C TRP A 441 -9.43 -17.24 -17.22
N ALA A 442 -8.59 -17.12 -18.25
CA ALA A 442 -8.44 -18.16 -19.28
C ALA A 442 -6.97 -18.26 -19.72
N LYS A 443 -6.61 -19.38 -20.34
CA LYS A 443 -5.30 -19.55 -20.96
C LYS A 443 -5.15 -18.59 -22.14
N ALA A 444 -3.98 -17.99 -22.28
CA ALA A 444 -3.66 -17.17 -23.45
C ALA A 444 -3.64 -18.03 -24.72
N GLN A 445 -4.06 -17.44 -25.83
CA GLN A 445 -4.03 -18.08 -27.14
C GLN A 445 -2.67 -17.89 -27.79
N GLU A 446 -2.34 -18.75 -28.78
CA GLU A 446 -1.12 -18.62 -29.55
C GLU A 446 -1.06 -17.25 -30.26
N GLY A 447 0.03 -16.52 -30.04
CA GLY A 447 0.23 -15.18 -30.59
C GLY A 447 -0.20 -14.03 -29.69
N GLU A 448 -0.92 -14.28 -28.58
CA GLU A 448 -1.18 -13.26 -27.58
C GLU A 448 0.10 -12.87 -26.83
N VAL A 449 0.25 -11.58 -26.55
CA VAL A 449 1.44 -11.03 -25.90
C VAL A 449 1.09 -10.33 -24.60
N GLY A 450 1.99 -10.43 -23.62
CA GLY A 450 1.91 -9.72 -22.35
C GLY A 450 2.34 -8.25 -22.45
N PHE A 451 2.32 -7.55 -21.32
CA PHE A 451 2.58 -6.11 -21.22
C PHE A 451 3.97 -5.69 -21.73
N THR A 452 4.96 -6.58 -21.66
CA THR A 452 6.32 -6.35 -22.15
C THR A 452 6.53 -6.81 -23.61
N GLY A 453 5.49 -7.31 -24.27
CA GLY A 453 5.56 -7.86 -25.64
C GLY A 453 6.07 -9.31 -25.70
N LYS A 454 6.37 -9.95 -24.57
CA LYS A 454 6.65 -11.39 -24.49
C LYS A 454 5.37 -12.20 -24.67
N PRO A 455 5.43 -13.49 -25.09
CA PRO A 455 4.26 -14.34 -25.16
C PRO A 455 3.50 -14.35 -23.82
N ALA A 456 2.19 -14.15 -23.89
CA ALA A 456 1.32 -14.26 -22.73
C ALA A 456 1.06 -15.74 -22.40
N VAL A 457 0.71 -16.01 -21.14
CA VAL A 457 0.44 -17.34 -20.62
C VAL A 457 -1.04 -17.49 -20.22
N TYR A 458 -1.62 -16.43 -19.66
CA TYR A 458 -3.02 -16.38 -19.30
C TYR A 458 -3.61 -14.97 -19.50
N LYS A 459 -4.90 -14.84 -19.38
CA LYS A 459 -5.63 -13.56 -19.44
C LYS A 459 -6.74 -13.49 -18.39
N TRP A 460 -7.04 -12.29 -17.94
CA TRP A 460 -8.20 -12.00 -17.11
C TRP A 460 -9.45 -11.87 -17.97
N LEU A 461 -10.59 -12.26 -17.39
CA LEU A 461 -11.92 -12.17 -18.02
C LEU A 461 -12.86 -11.22 -17.26
N PHE A 462 -12.33 -10.41 -16.36
CA PHE A 462 -13.10 -9.46 -15.54
C PHE A 462 -12.45 -8.09 -15.55
N ASN A 463 -13.23 -7.07 -15.23
CA ASN A 463 -12.75 -5.73 -14.92
C ASN A 463 -12.69 -5.51 -13.41
N TRP A 464 -11.63 -4.86 -12.94
CA TRP A 464 -11.56 -4.39 -11.55
C TRP A 464 -12.70 -3.40 -11.27
N GLY A 465 -13.34 -3.52 -10.10
CA GLY A 465 -14.42 -2.64 -9.68
C GLY A 465 -15.83 -3.15 -9.97
N GLU A 466 -15.99 -4.30 -10.62
CA GLU A 466 -17.30 -4.96 -10.80
C GLU A 466 -17.62 -5.87 -9.60
N ILE A 467 -18.91 -5.93 -9.23
CA ILE A 467 -19.38 -6.87 -8.21
C ILE A 467 -19.33 -8.28 -8.81
N GLN A 468 -18.72 -9.21 -8.12
CA GLN A 468 -18.52 -10.57 -8.58
C GLN A 468 -18.41 -11.54 -7.39
N ASN A 469 -18.53 -12.83 -7.66
CA ASN A 469 -18.41 -13.89 -6.64
C ASN A 469 -17.42 -14.99 -7.04
N THR A 470 -16.48 -14.68 -7.95
CA THR A 470 -15.52 -15.66 -8.45
C THR A 470 -14.18 -15.59 -7.74
N HIS A 471 -13.74 -14.40 -7.25
CA HIS A 471 -12.42 -14.26 -6.61
C HIS A 471 -12.44 -13.34 -5.39
N LEU A 472 -11.41 -13.49 -4.54
CA LEU A 472 -11.15 -12.66 -3.36
C LEU A 472 -9.82 -11.88 -3.48
N TYR A 473 -9.42 -11.53 -4.68
CA TYR A 473 -8.12 -10.93 -4.98
C TYR A 473 -7.70 -9.80 -4.02
N GLU A 474 -8.59 -8.81 -3.77
CA GLU A 474 -8.24 -7.67 -2.92
C GLU A 474 -8.40 -7.94 -1.42
N THR A 475 -8.86 -9.12 -1.06
CA THR A 475 -9.13 -9.49 0.33
C THR A 475 -8.07 -10.41 0.92
N PHE A 476 -7.30 -11.11 0.08
CA PHE A 476 -6.20 -11.97 0.50
C PHE A 476 -4.87 -11.24 0.64
N LEU A 477 -3.90 -11.94 1.26
CA LEU A 477 -2.50 -11.57 1.21
C LEU A 477 -1.97 -11.85 -0.20
N ILE A 478 -1.56 -10.82 -0.90
CA ILE A 478 -1.08 -10.95 -2.26
C ILE A 478 0.44 -10.78 -2.27
N ASN A 479 1.12 -11.74 -2.87
CA ASN A 479 2.50 -11.58 -3.33
C ASN A 479 2.47 -11.47 -4.86
N MET A 480 2.59 -10.25 -5.38
CA MET A 480 2.54 -9.99 -6.82
C MET A 480 3.87 -9.42 -7.30
N PRO A 481 4.84 -10.27 -7.67
CA PRO A 481 6.08 -9.81 -8.30
C PRO A 481 5.80 -9.19 -9.67
N ALA A 482 6.70 -8.31 -10.11
CA ALA A 482 6.56 -7.61 -11.40
C ALA A 482 6.38 -8.57 -12.59
N GLU A 483 6.99 -9.75 -12.53
CA GLU A 483 6.94 -10.77 -13.57
C GLU A 483 5.51 -11.31 -13.83
N TRP A 484 4.62 -11.28 -12.86
CA TRP A 484 3.23 -11.69 -13.07
C TRP A 484 2.56 -10.91 -14.19
N LYS A 485 2.78 -9.58 -14.22
CA LYS A 485 2.22 -8.71 -15.26
C LYS A 485 2.80 -8.98 -16.65
N GLU A 486 4.00 -9.57 -16.73
CA GLU A 486 4.58 -9.96 -18.02
C GLU A 486 3.89 -11.16 -18.65
N LEU A 487 3.25 -12.01 -17.84
CA LEU A 487 2.57 -13.24 -18.26
C LEU A 487 1.10 -13.03 -18.64
N ILE A 488 0.52 -11.88 -18.28
CA ILE A 488 -0.89 -11.56 -18.55
C ILE A 488 -1.03 -11.01 -19.97
N ALA A 489 -1.98 -11.55 -20.76
CA ALA A 489 -2.28 -11.05 -22.09
C ALA A 489 -2.76 -9.58 -22.04
N THR A 490 -2.31 -8.79 -23.00
CA THR A 490 -2.76 -7.40 -23.16
C THR A 490 -4.17 -7.30 -23.70
N ASP A 491 -4.62 -8.28 -24.49
CA ASP A 491 -6.02 -8.41 -24.89
C ASP A 491 -6.74 -9.31 -23.88
N MET A 492 -7.49 -8.68 -22.99
CA MET A 492 -8.25 -9.37 -21.95
C MET A 492 -9.69 -9.70 -22.38
N GLY A 493 -10.08 -9.36 -23.63
CA GLY A 493 -11.46 -9.55 -24.08
C GLY A 493 -12.49 -8.62 -23.42
N VAL A 494 -12.03 -7.71 -22.55
CA VAL A 494 -12.83 -6.65 -21.90
C VAL A 494 -12.52 -5.31 -22.58
N GLY A 495 -13.51 -4.47 -22.78
CA GLY A 495 -13.41 -3.27 -23.62
C GLY A 495 -12.34 -2.26 -23.21
N TYR A 496 -12.03 -2.16 -21.90
CA TYR A 496 -11.03 -1.23 -21.35
C TYR A 496 -10.02 -1.97 -20.50
N ASN A 497 -8.80 -2.10 -20.99
CA ASN A 497 -7.69 -2.72 -20.26
C ASN A 497 -6.96 -1.67 -19.41
N GLN A 498 -7.50 -1.38 -18.22
CA GLN A 498 -6.91 -0.41 -17.30
C GLN A 498 -5.45 -0.73 -16.96
N GLU A 499 -5.12 -1.97 -16.71
CA GLU A 499 -3.77 -2.37 -16.30
C GLU A 499 -2.73 -2.05 -17.39
N LYS A 500 -3.06 -2.35 -18.66
CA LYS A 500 -2.16 -2.04 -19.78
C LYS A 500 -2.00 -0.53 -19.97
N ILE A 501 -3.10 0.23 -19.84
CA ILE A 501 -3.08 1.68 -19.96
C ILE A 501 -2.23 2.30 -18.85
N LEU A 502 -2.38 1.82 -17.60
CA LEU A 502 -1.59 2.28 -16.47
C LEU A 502 -0.11 1.90 -16.59
N TYR A 503 0.18 0.71 -17.10
CA TYR A 503 1.55 0.28 -17.39
C TYR A 503 2.21 1.19 -18.42
N ASP A 504 1.57 1.38 -19.58
CA ASP A 504 2.10 2.21 -20.67
C ASP A 504 2.26 3.67 -20.23
N ALA A 505 1.26 4.23 -19.57
CA ALA A 505 1.31 5.56 -19.00
C ALA A 505 2.53 5.72 -18.07
N THR A 506 2.75 4.75 -17.19
CA THR A 506 3.86 4.81 -16.24
C THR A 506 5.21 4.74 -16.94
N ILE A 507 5.39 3.78 -17.84
CA ILE A 507 6.65 3.60 -18.59
C ILE A 507 6.97 4.82 -19.47
N ASN A 508 5.96 5.35 -20.17
CA ASN A 508 6.19 6.37 -21.18
C ASN A 508 6.18 7.79 -20.59
N ASN A 509 5.29 8.08 -19.63
CA ASN A 509 5.03 9.43 -19.18
C ASN A 509 5.66 9.76 -17.82
N TYR A 510 5.85 8.77 -16.89
CA TYR A 510 6.25 9.09 -15.52
C TYR A 510 7.63 8.56 -15.15
N ARG A 511 7.97 7.32 -15.51
CA ARG A 511 9.26 6.72 -15.20
C ARG A 511 10.47 7.51 -15.72
N PRO A 512 10.43 8.17 -16.91
CA PRO A 512 11.54 9.01 -17.38
C PRO A 512 11.82 10.22 -16.48
N TYR A 513 10.87 10.61 -15.64
CA TYR A 513 10.96 11.75 -14.72
C TYR A 513 10.95 11.32 -13.25
N SER A 514 11.19 10.04 -13.00
CA SER A 514 11.16 9.46 -11.65
C SER A 514 12.23 10.07 -10.75
N VAL A 515 11.83 10.48 -9.56
CA VAL A 515 12.75 10.98 -8.51
C VAL A 515 12.46 10.22 -7.23
N ASP A 516 13.49 9.59 -6.68
CA ASP A 516 13.42 8.89 -5.41
C ASP A 516 13.98 9.77 -4.28
N MET A 517 13.09 10.38 -3.53
CA MET A 517 13.34 11.07 -2.26
C MET A 517 12.51 10.43 -1.14
N THR A 518 12.18 9.16 -1.30
CA THR A 518 11.30 8.44 -0.37
C THR A 518 11.95 8.31 0.99
N LEU A 519 11.23 8.68 2.03
CA LEU A 519 11.61 8.38 3.40
C LEU A 519 11.46 6.86 3.62
N PRO A 520 12.53 6.13 4.01
CA PRO A 520 12.41 4.69 4.25
C PRO A 520 11.51 4.40 5.45
N THR A 521 10.97 3.18 5.50
CA THR A 521 10.25 2.72 6.70
C THR A 521 11.22 2.68 7.88
N MET A 522 10.82 3.29 8.98
CA MET A 522 11.62 3.38 10.20
C MET A 522 10.80 2.87 11.39
N SER A 523 11.45 2.18 12.29
CA SER A 523 10.86 1.77 13.56
C SER A 523 11.12 2.84 14.62
N LEU A 524 10.08 3.19 15.37
CA LEU A 524 10.11 4.10 16.50
C LEU A 524 9.69 3.33 17.75
N ASP A 525 10.29 3.64 18.90
CA ASP A 525 9.79 3.12 20.16
C ASP A 525 8.38 3.67 20.47
N GLU A 526 7.62 2.97 21.30
CA GLU A 526 6.22 3.29 21.55
C GLU A 526 5.99 4.74 22.01
N PRO A 527 6.73 5.30 22.98
CA PRO A 527 6.56 6.70 23.37
C PRO A 527 6.79 7.68 22.23
N THR A 528 7.84 7.44 21.44
CA THR A 528 8.19 8.28 20.27
C THR A 528 7.14 8.15 19.16
N ALA A 529 6.62 6.94 18.92
CA ALA A 529 5.57 6.70 17.93
C ALA A 529 4.27 7.44 18.29
N ILE A 530 3.89 7.45 19.57
CA ILE A 530 2.74 8.21 20.08
C ILE A 530 2.94 9.72 19.88
N GLU A 531 4.11 10.26 20.29
CA GLU A 531 4.46 11.67 20.12
C GLU A 531 4.37 12.09 18.64
N VAL A 532 4.96 11.30 17.74
CA VAL A 532 4.96 11.56 16.30
C VAL A 532 3.56 11.48 15.70
N SER A 533 2.73 10.54 16.16
CA SER A 533 1.34 10.40 15.71
C SER A 533 0.48 11.62 16.09
N GLU A 534 0.63 12.13 17.31
CA GLU A 534 -0.07 13.33 17.77
C GLU A 534 0.37 14.58 16.98
N ILE A 535 1.68 14.83 16.90
CA ILE A 535 2.22 15.98 16.18
C ILE A 535 1.84 15.89 14.68
N GLY A 536 2.04 14.73 14.07
CA GLY A 536 1.78 14.50 12.65
C GLY A 536 0.32 14.68 12.27
N THR A 537 -0.63 14.26 13.12
CA THR A 537 -2.07 14.47 12.93
C THR A 537 -2.41 15.96 12.94
N ASN A 538 -1.89 16.70 13.92
CA ASN A 538 -2.14 18.12 14.06
C ASN A 538 -1.50 18.91 12.89
N LEU A 539 -0.28 18.60 12.52
CA LEU A 539 0.39 19.21 11.34
C LEU A 539 -0.39 18.95 10.07
N THR A 540 -0.84 17.71 9.84
CA THR A 540 -1.59 17.33 8.64
C THR A 540 -2.92 18.09 8.56
N THR A 541 -3.66 18.14 9.63
CA THR A 541 -4.93 18.89 9.72
C THR A 541 -4.69 20.37 9.41
N TYR A 542 -3.68 20.97 10.04
CA TYR A 542 -3.40 22.39 9.92
C TYR A 542 -2.94 22.78 8.49
N TYR A 543 -1.98 22.03 7.89
CA TYR A 543 -1.52 22.39 6.55
C TYR A 543 -2.61 22.18 5.49
N GLN A 544 -3.48 21.18 5.64
CA GLN A 544 -4.60 20.95 4.71
C GLN A 544 -5.64 22.07 4.81
N GLU A 545 -5.98 22.49 6.03
CA GLU A 545 -6.86 23.63 6.26
C GLU A 545 -6.28 24.93 5.65
N MET A 546 -5.00 25.20 5.90
CA MET A 546 -4.35 26.40 5.39
C MET A 546 -4.15 26.35 3.87
N MET A 547 -3.87 25.18 3.29
CA MET A 547 -3.85 24.99 1.84
C MET A 547 -5.17 25.46 1.20
N ALA A 548 -6.29 25.00 1.74
CA ALA A 548 -7.61 25.38 1.25
C ALA A 548 -7.87 26.89 1.42
N LYS A 549 -7.50 27.48 2.57
CA LYS A 549 -7.63 28.92 2.83
C LYS A 549 -6.78 29.76 1.87
N PHE A 550 -5.53 29.37 1.63
CA PHE A 550 -4.65 30.06 0.69
C PHE A 550 -5.19 30.01 -0.75
N ILE A 551 -5.64 28.86 -1.20
CA ILE A 551 -6.17 28.70 -2.57
C ILE A 551 -7.47 29.51 -2.75
N ARG A 552 -8.37 29.49 -1.76
CA ARG A 552 -9.62 30.24 -1.79
C ARG A 552 -9.43 31.76 -1.53
N GLY A 553 -8.23 32.19 -1.14
CA GLY A 553 -7.94 33.57 -0.84
C GLY A 553 -8.47 34.06 0.52
N GLU A 554 -8.85 33.15 1.41
CA GLU A 554 -9.23 33.42 2.80
C GLU A 554 -8.00 33.73 3.67
N ALA A 555 -6.80 33.33 3.22
CA ALA A 555 -5.50 33.70 3.75
C ALA A 555 -4.58 34.18 2.62
N SER A 556 -3.67 35.10 2.94
CA SER A 556 -2.76 35.71 1.97
C SER A 556 -1.42 34.99 1.94
N LEU A 557 -1.04 34.44 0.78
CA LEU A 557 0.29 33.85 0.58
C LEU A 557 1.43 34.87 0.79
N ASP A 558 1.16 36.16 0.65
CA ASP A 558 2.18 37.20 0.82
C ASP A 558 2.30 37.70 2.27
N ASN A 559 1.17 37.80 2.99
CA ASN A 559 1.13 38.40 4.33
C ASN A 559 1.06 37.37 5.46
N ASP A 560 0.46 36.20 5.22
CA ASP A 560 0.19 35.21 6.28
C ASP A 560 1.12 33.99 6.23
N TRP A 561 2.02 33.91 5.21
CA TRP A 561 2.92 32.77 5.06
C TRP A 561 3.86 32.57 6.25
N ASP A 562 4.45 33.67 6.75
CA ASP A 562 5.36 33.58 7.91
C ASP A 562 4.61 33.17 9.17
N SER A 563 3.36 33.62 9.34
CA SER A 563 2.49 33.20 10.44
C SER A 563 2.12 31.72 10.32
N TYR A 564 1.88 31.23 9.10
CA TYR A 564 1.65 29.81 8.81
C TYR A 564 2.85 28.93 9.22
N ILE A 565 4.06 29.33 8.83
CA ILE A 565 5.30 28.61 9.20
C ILE A 565 5.52 28.63 10.72
N ASN A 566 5.29 29.77 11.37
CA ASN A 566 5.40 29.90 12.83
C ASN A 566 4.41 28.98 13.54
N GLU A 567 3.19 28.84 13.02
CA GLU A 567 2.19 27.96 13.64
C GLU A 567 2.53 26.48 13.43
N LEU A 568 3.07 26.07 12.27
CA LEU A 568 3.62 24.72 12.09
C LEU A 568 4.69 24.40 13.17
N ASN A 569 5.57 25.37 13.48
CA ASN A 569 6.59 25.19 14.51
C ASN A 569 5.97 25.15 15.93
N ASN A 570 4.93 25.94 16.21
CA ASN A 570 4.18 25.87 17.46
C ASN A 570 3.49 24.53 17.67
N ILE A 571 2.97 23.91 16.58
CA ILE A 571 2.38 22.56 16.59
C ILE A 571 3.46 21.50 16.88
N GLY A 572 4.72 21.75 16.49
CA GLY A 572 5.84 20.86 16.77
C GLY A 572 6.61 20.38 15.53
N LEU A 573 6.57 21.12 14.41
CA LEU A 573 7.25 20.72 13.17
C LEU A 573 8.75 20.44 13.36
N GLU A 574 9.47 21.30 14.12
CA GLU A 574 10.90 21.10 14.36
C GLU A 574 11.15 19.77 15.10
N ARG A 575 10.37 19.48 16.14
CA ARG A 575 10.45 18.23 16.89
C ARG A 575 10.10 17.02 16.04
N TYR A 576 9.09 17.13 15.20
CA TYR A 576 8.66 16.10 14.26
C TYR A 576 9.78 15.74 13.28
N LEU A 577 10.42 16.73 12.68
CA LEU A 577 11.55 16.54 11.77
C LEU A 577 12.79 16.00 12.48
N GLU A 578 13.07 16.45 13.72
CA GLU A 578 14.18 15.91 14.52
C GLU A 578 14.04 14.42 14.78
N ILE A 579 12.85 13.96 15.18
CA ILE A 579 12.58 12.54 15.44
C ILE A 579 12.79 11.72 14.16
N TYR A 580 12.22 12.15 13.04
CA TYR A 580 12.38 11.45 11.78
C TYR A 580 13.82 11.49 11.25
N GLN A 581 14.55 12.57 11.47
CA GLN A 581 15.98 12.67 11.10
C GLN A 581 16.81 11.67 11.89
N GLN A 582 16.62 11.58 13.20
CA GLN A 582 17.33 10.61 14.06
C GLN A 582 16.99 9.17 13.71
N ALA A 583 15.73 8.88 13.38
CA ALA A 583 15.31 7.57 12.94
C ALA A 583 15.90 7.22 11.57
N TYR A 584 15.91 8.15 10.63
CA TYR A 584 16.55 8.01 9.32
C TYR A 584 18.04 7.69 9.45
N GLU A 585 18.78 8.46 10.25
CA GLU A 585 20.21 8.26 10.46
C GLU A 585 20.54 6.88 11.06
N ARG A 586 19.65 6.35 11.93
CA ARG A 586 19.78 4.97 12.46
C ARG A 586 19.50 3.89 11.42
N THR A 587 18.66 4.18 10.44
CA THR A 587 18.27 3.22 9.41
C THR A 587 19.32 3.09 8.30
N VAL A 588 20.05 4.18 7.99
CA VAL A 588 21.00 4.23 6.88
C VAL A 588 22.47 4.04 7.30
N ASN A 589 22.80 4.04 8.60
CA ASN A 589 24.11 3.79 9.18
C ASN A 589 24.18 2.41 9.86
#